data_18b14222348d9dfedcbdc44d97f63633
#
_entry.id   18b14222348d9dfedcbdc44d97f63633
#
_cell.length_a   1.000
_cell.length_b   1.000
_cell.length_c   1.000
_cell.angle_alpha   90.00
_cell.angle_beta   90.00
_cell.angle_gamma   90.00
#
_symmetry.space_group_name_H-M   'P 1'
#
loop_
_entity.id
_entity.type
_entity.pdbx_description
1 polymer ?
#
loop_
_entity_poly.entity_id
_entity_poly.type
_entity_poly.pdbx_seq_one_letter_code
_entity_poly.pdbx_strand_id
1 'polypeptide(L)'
;MFVVTMTQRSAEPREQHVAAFHQELQERFGVDLPESSAAETTQYQQLFSAARHVVETALFAMRLGTWNVGIGIGAATEHGDHTLTGSGVKAAELAVSLAAKQGQLVPLRVEAAKPPRGVKQTELGKHSQSVLQLLGHIVTRRSDAEWAVLDRLVPGVRGQQRRVANELGMTVQAVSQAMKRSLYTTEHEVRDAVRLLLDQADAAVDIQSNSGL
;
A
#
# COMPACT_ATOMS: atom_id res chain seq x y z
N MET A 1 9.21 11.44 -2.21
CA MET A 1 7.81 11.57 -1.78
C MET A 1 6.95 10.58 -2.53
N PHE A 2 5.90 10.06 -1.88
CA PHE A 2 5.01 9.05 -2.46
C PHE A 2 3.57 9.56 -2.44
N VAL A 3 2.86 9.38 -3.53
CA VAL A 3 1.42 9.62 -3.59
C VAL A 3 0.72 8.28 -3.82
N VAL A 4 -0.22 7.93 -2.96
CA VAL A 4 -1.07 6.75 -3.14
C VAL A 4 -2.43 7.23 -3.60
N THR A 5 -2.85 6.78 -4.78
CA THR A 5 -4.17 7.03 -5.34
C THR A 5 -4.90 5.71 -5.51
N MET A 6 -6.13 5.65 -5.03
CA MET A 6 -6.92 4.42 -5.12
C MET A 6 -8.33 4.72 -5.64
N THR A 7 -8.83 3.83 -6.49
CA THR A 7 -10.19 3.85 -6.99
C THR A 7 -10.93 2.58 -6.61
N GLN A 8 -12.22 2.70 -6.35
CA GLN A 8 -13.05 1.55 -6.00
C GLN A 8 -13.24 0.63 -7.22
N ARG A 9 -13.24 -0.66 -7.00
CA ARG A 9 -13.51 -1.71 -8.01
C ARG A 9 -15.01 -1.96 -8.23
N SER A 10 -15.86 -1.19 -7.57
CA SER A 10 -17.30 -1.25 -7.70
C SER A 10 -17.77 -0.58 -8.99
N ALA A 11 -18.86 -1.08 -9.58
CA ALA A 11 -19.56 -0.38 -10.65
C ALA A 11 -20.25 0.92 -10.16
N GLU A 12 -20.53 1.01 -8.87
CA GLU A 12 -21.11 2.19 -8.20
C GLU A 12 -20.17 2.64 -7.06
N PRO A 13 -19.13 3.44 -7.34
CA PRO A 13 -18.24 3.99 -6.32
C PRO A 13 -19.02 4.87 -5.35
N ARG A 14 -18.68 4.81 -4.04
CA ARG A 14 -19.35 5.56 -2.98
C ARG A 14 -18.33 6.31 -2.12
N GLU A 15 -18.60 7.57 -1.85
CA GLU A 15 -17.76 8.44 -1.00
C GLU A 15 -17.57 7.87 0.40
N GLN A 16 -18.63 7.36 0.99
CA GLN A 16 -18.58 6.73 2.32
C GLN A 16 -17.56 5.59 2.45
N HIS A 17 -17.21 4.88 1.35
CA HIS A 17 -16.20 3.84 1.38
C HIS A 17 -14.78 4.42 1.49
N VAL A 18 -14.57 5.63 0.97
CA VAL A 18 -13.29 6.34 1.07
C VAL A 18 -13.09 6.80 2.52
N ALA A 19 -14.11 7.42 3.12
CA ALA A 19 -14.05 7.87 4.51
C ALA A 19 -13.85 6.70 5.48
N ALA A 20 -14.59 5.59 5.29
CA ALA A 20 -14.44 4.38 6.10
C ALA A 20 -13.04 3.77 5.97
N PHE A 21 -12.48 3.71 4.76
CA PHE A 21 -11.12 3.23 4.53
C PHE A 21 -10.08 4.10 5.26
N HIS A 22 -10.23 5.42 5.17
CA HIS A 22 -9.33 6.37 5.83
C HIS A 22 -9.35 6.19 7.36
N GLN A 23 -10.57 6.13 7.95
CA GLN A 23 -10.73 5.91 9.38
C GLN A 23 -10.10 4.58 9.83
N GLU A 24 -10.36 3.49 9.13
CA GLU A 24 -9.82 2.17 9.47
C GLU A 24 -8.28 2.14 9.35
N LEU A 25 -7.73 2.87 8.39
CA LEU A 25 -6.30 3.02 8.22
C LEU A 25 -5.66 3.77 9.40
N GLN A 26 -6.29 4.86 9.87
CA GLN A 26 -5.86 5.62 11.04
C GLN A 26 -5.90 4.76 12.32
N GLU A 27 -7.01 4.08 12.56
CA GLU A 27 -7.19 3.21 13.74
C GLU A 27 -6.16 2.06 13.77
N ARG A 28 -5.89 1.47 12.61
CA ARG A 28 -5.03 0.28 12.51
C ARG A 28 -3.55 0.58 12.60
N PHE A 29 -3.10 1.66 12.02
CA PHE A 29 -1.68 1.97 11.90
C PHE A 29 -1.22 3.13 12.79
N GLY A 30 -2.14 3.77 13.52
CA GLY A 30 -1.82 4.92 14.37
C GLY A 30 -1.14 6.06 13.59
N VAL A 31 -1.37 6.11 12.29
CA VAL A 31 -0.82 7.13 11.41
C VAL A 31 -1.71 8.35 11.53
N ASP A 32 -1.13 9.45 12.00
CA ASP A 32 -1.78 10.75 11.95
C ASP A 32 -1.79 11.19 10.48
N LEU A 33 -2.75 10.65 9.75
CA LEU A 33 -2.97 11.00 8.35
C LEU A 33 -3.71 12.34 8.34
N PRO A 34 -3.22 13.34 7.59
CA PRO A 34 -3.98 14.58 7.39
C PRO A 34 -5.37 14.22 6.89
N GLU A 35 -6.36 15.01 7.27
CA GLU A 35 -7.71 14.85 6.76
C GLU A 35 -7.62 14.77 5.23
N SER A 36 -8.02 13.64 4.68
CA SER A 36 -8.01 13.46 3.25
C SER A 36 -9.02 14.42 2.63
N SER A 37 -8.68 15.09 1.54
CA SER A 37 -9.64 15.80 0.67
C SER A 37 -10.77 14.88 0.17
N ALA A 38 -10.71 13.64 0.54
CA ALA A 38 -11.59 12.54 0.17
C ALA A 38 -12.99 12.56 0.77
N ALA A 39 -13.33 13.53 1.61
CA ALA A 39 -14.68 13.58 2.21
C ALA A 39 -15.82 13.72 1.18
N GLU A 40 -15.51 14.17 -0.04
CA GLU A 40 -16.48 14.37 -1.12
C GLU A 40 -16.08 13.66 -2.44
N THR A 41 -15.19 12.66 -2.37
CA THR A 41 -14.71 11.97 -3.56
C THR A 41 -14.89 10.47 -3.49
N THR A 42 -15.01 9.82 -4.64
CA THR A 42 -15.01 8.36 -4.77
C THR A 42 -13.60 7.77 -4.92
N GLN A 43 -12.59 8.64 -4.84
CA GLN A 43 -11.18 8.32 -4.99
C GLN A 43 -10.43 8.67 -3.71
N TYR A 44 -9.67 7.73 -3.16
CA TYR A 44 -8.71 8.00 -2.09
C TYR A 44 -7.41 8.53 -2.68
N GLN A 45 -6.88 9.62 -2.13
CA GLN A 45 -5.56 10.13 -2.49
C GLN A 45 -4.85 10.65 -1.25
N GLN A 46 -3.58 10.24 -1.05
CA GLN A 46 -2.82 10.59 0.13
C GLN A 46 -1.33 10.74 -0.20
N LEU A 47 -0.70 11.76 0.40
CA LEU A 47 0.74 11.99 0.36
C LEU A 47 1.41 11.29 1.53
N PHE A 48 2.50 10.57 1.25
CA PHE A 48 3.32 9.89 2.25
C PHE A 48 4.80 10.31 2.11
N SER A 49 5.44 10.59 3.24
CA SER A 49 6.89 10.84 3.31
C SER A 49 7.69 9.55 3.54
N ALA A 50 7.07 8.49 4.05
CA ALA A 50 7.75 7.25 4.41
C ALA A 50 7.18 6.04 3.66
N ALA A 51 8.05 5.26 3.01
CA ALA A 51 7.69 4.07 2.25
C ALA A 51 6.93 3.03 3.09
N ARG A 52 7.19 2.96 4.42
CA ARG A 52 6.47 2.04 5.31
C ARG A 52 4.95 2.23 5.25
N HIS A 53 4.49 3.48 5.29
CA HIS A 53 3.06 3.78 5.27
C HIS A 53 2.44 3.47 3.90
N VAL A 54 3.20 3.67 2.81
CA VAL A 54 2.79 3.27 1.47
C VAL A 54 2.55 1.76 1.39
N VAL A 55 3.50 0.96 1.91
CA VAL A 55 3.40 -0.52 1.90
C VAL A 55 2.21 -0.98 2.74
N GLU A 56 2.04 -0.43 3.94
CA GLU A 56 0.94 -0.76 4.86
C GLU A 56 -0.41 -0.42 4.24
N THR A 57 -0.57 0.78 3.69
CA THR A 57 -1.79 1.23 3.02
C THR A 57 -2.12 0.34 1.80
N ALA A 58 -1.13 0.05 0.96
CA ALA A 58 -1.34 -0.77 -0.23
C ALA A 58 -1.75 -2.20 0.12
N LEU A 59 -1.08 -2.85 1.08
CA LEU A 59 -1.41 -4.22 1.49
C LEU A 59 -2.75 -4.28 2.23
N PHE A 60 -3.10 -3.25 2.98
CA PHE A 60 -4.43 -3.16 3.60
C PHE A 60 -5.54 -3.03 2.54
N ALA A 61 -5.37 -2.17 1.54
CA ALA A 61 -6.30 -2.06 0.41
C ALA A 61 -6.43 -3.40 -0.36
N MET A 62 -5.31 -4.13 -0.54
CA MET A 62 -5.34 -5.46 -1.16
C MET A 62 -6.08 -6.49 -0.30
N ARG A 63 -5.94 -6.44 1.03
CA ARG A 63 -6.71 -7.28 1.95
C ARG A 63 -8.21 -7.10 1.77
N LEU A 64 -8.68 -5.87 1.65
CA LEU A 64 -10.11 -5.56 1.45
C LEU A 64 -10.61 -6.00 0.06
N GLY A 65 -9.72 -6.08 -0.94
CA GLY A 65 -10.05 -6.56 -2.28
C GLY A 65 -10.93 -5.64 -3.12
N THR A 66 -11.32 -4.48 -2.60
CA THR A 66 -12.27 -3.53 -3.21
C THR A 66 -11.61 -2.35 -3.90
N TRP A 67 -10.28 -2.27 -3.91
CA TRP A 67 -9.52 -1.15 -4.42
C TRP A 67 -8.60 -1.51 -5.58
N ASN A 68 -8.46 -0.59 -6.55
CA ASN A 68 -7.31 -0.51 -7.44
C ASN A 68 -6.33 0.46 -6.81
N VAL A 69 -5.05 0.11 -6.76
CA VAL A 69 -4.01 0.88 -6.05
C VAL A 69 -2.97 1.39 -7.04
N GLY A 70 -2.78 2.69 -7.07
CA GLY A 70 -1.70 3.37 -7.79
C GLY A 70 -0.75 4.05 -6.82
N ILE A 71 0.54 3.78 -6.94
CA ILE A 71 1.60 4.41 -6.17
C ILE A 71 2.44 5.25 -7.13
N GLY A 72 2.49 6.55 -6.90
CA GLY A 72 3.32 7.50 -7.63
C GLY A 72 4.54 7.89 -6.83
N ILE A 73 5.72 7.87 -7.45
CA ILE A 73 6.98 8.31 -6.85
C ILE A 73 7.42 9.60 -7.55
N GLY A 74 7.59 10.67 -6.79
CA GLY A 74 8.00 11.97 -7.33
C GLY A 74 7.63 13.14 -6.41
N ALA A 75 7.92 14.36 -6.87
CA ALA A 75 7.58 15.57 -6.15
C ALA A 75 6.06 15.72 -6.03
N ALA A 76 5.59 16.05 -4.84
CA ALA A 76 4.21 16.38 -4.58
C ALA A 76 4.11 17.49 -3.52
N THR A 77 3.11 18.33 -3.66
CA THR A 77 2.81 19.42 -2.73
C THR A 77 1.33 19.34 -2.37
N GLU A 78 1.05 19.41 -1.08
CA GLU A 78 -0.30 19.54 -0.54
C GLU A 78 -0.61 21.03 -0.34
N HIS A 79 -1.79 21.46 -0.76
CA HIS A 79 -2.30 22.82 -0.61
C HIS A 79 -3.26 22.89 0.59
N GLY A 80 -3.61 24.12 0.99
CA GLY A 80 -4.44 24.34 2.18
C GLY A 80 -5.88 23.82 2.09
N ASP A 81 -6.33 23.46 0.88
CA ASP A 81 -7.60 22.77 0.59
C ASP A 81 -7.43 21.25 0.47
N HIS A 82 -6.29 20.71 0.92
CA HIS A 82 -5.88 19.32 0.82
C HIS A 82 -5.73 18.76 -0.61
N THR A 83 -5.76 19.61 -1.64
CA THR A 83 -5.45 19.17 -2.99
C THR A 83 -3.97 18.88 -3.14
N LEU A 84 -3.65 17.80 -3.87
CA LEU A 84 -2.27 17.41 -4.17
C LEU A 84 -1.92 17.79 -5.60
N THR A 85 -0.74 18.36 -5.80
CA THR A 85 -0.18 18.66 -7.12
C THR A 85 1.26 18.17 -7.23
N GLY A 86 1.73 17.94 -8.46
CA GLY A 86 3.12 17.56 -8.71
C GLY A 86 3.29 16.36 -9.63
N SER A 87 4.55 16.00 -9.87
CA SER A 87 4.89 14.87 -10.75
C SER A 87 4.53 13.50 -10.14
N GLY A 88 4.61 13.38 -8.80
CA GLY A 88 4.19 12.20 -8.06
C GLY A 88 2.69 11.95 -8.17
N VAL A 89 1.87 13.00 -8.16
CA VAL A 89 0.40 12.91 -8.34
C VAL A 89 0.08 12.35 -9.72
N LYS A 90 0.67 12.91 -10.78
CA LYS A 90 0.48 12.42 -12.16
C LYS A 90 0.94 10.97 -12.32
N ALA A 91 2.03 10.59 -11.66
CA ALA A 91 2.50 9.20 -11.66
C ALA A 91 1.50 8.27 -10.95
N ALA A 92 0.92 8.68 -9.80
CA ALA A 92 -0.08 7.91 -9.08
C ALA A 92 -1.39 7.74 -9.87
N GLU A 93 -1.85 8.80 -10.54
CA GLU A 93 -3.02 8.76 -11.44
C GLU A 93 -2.82 7.80 -12.62
N LEU A 94 -1.64 7.83 -13.24
CA LEU A 94 -1.27 6.86 -14.28
C LEU A 94 -1.25 5.45 -13.70
N ALA A 95 -0.61 5.25 -12.56
CA ALA A 95 -0.50 3.96 -11.89
C ALA A 95 -1.88 3.36 -11.59
N VAL A 96 -2.80 4.12 -10.98
CA VAL A 96 -4.14 3.62 -10.65
C VAL A 96 -4.96 3.32 -11.90
N SER A 97 -4.85 4.11 -12.95
CA SER A 97 -5.51 3.85 -14.23
C SER A 97 -5.03 2.54 -14.88
N LEU A 98 -3.74 2.23 -14.73
CA LEU A 98 -3.17 0.97 -15.20
C LEU A 98 -3.58 -0.22 -14.30
N ALA A 99 -3.69 0.00 -12.99
CA ALA A 99 -4.15 -1.00 -12.04
C ALA A 99 -5.62 -1.39 -12.26
N ALA A 100 -6.45 -0.45 -12.69
CA ALA A 100 -7.88 -0.64 -12.92
C ALA A 100 -8.21 -1.44 -14.22
N LYS A 101 -7.22 -1.72 -15.07
CA LYS A 101 -7.46 -2.50 -16.29
C LYS A 101 -7.91 -3.92 -15.96
N GLN A 102 -8.85 -4.43 -16.74
CA GLN A 102 -9.37 -5.79 -16.58
C GLN A 102 -8.26 -6.86 -16.65
N GLY A 103 -8.48 -7.96 -15.94
CA GLY A 103 -7.55 -9.10 -15.94
C GLY A 103 -6.34 -8.97 -15.02
N GLN A 104 -6.25 -7.91 -14.20
CA GLN A 104 -5.18 -7.81 -13.21
C GLN A 104 -5.43 -8.76 -12.04
N LEU A 105 -4.49 -9.68 -11.80
CA LEU A 105 -4.54 -10.58 -10.65
C LEU A 105 -4.39 -9.81 -9.33
N VAL A 106 -3.47 -8.84 -9.31
CA VAL A 106 -3.27 -7.90 -8.21
C VAL A 106 -3.40 -6.49 -8.80
N PRO A 107 -4.48 -5.76 -8.49
CA PRO A 107 -4.75 -4.45 -9.07
C PRO A 107 -3.92 -3.34 -8.38
N LEU A 108 -2.60 -3.47 -8.49
CA LEU A 108 -1.62 -2.55 -7.94
C LEU A 108 -0.56 -2.22 -9.00
N ARG A 109 -0.22 -0.92 -9.12
CA ARG A 109 0.85 -0.40 -9.98
C ARG A 109 1.70 0.62 -9.24
N VAL A 110 2.97 0.68 -9.63
CA VAL A 110 3.92 1.70 -9.17
C VAL A 110 4.50 2.41 -10.38
N GLU A 111 4.35 3.72 -10.43
CA GLU A 111 4.93 4.56 -11.47
C GLU A 111 5.81 5.62 -10.84
N ALA A 112 7.01 5.80 -11.38
CA ALA A 112 7.89 6.90 -11.01
C ALA A 112 7.69 8.07 -11.97
N ALA A 113 7.84 9.29 -11.47
CA ALA A 113 7.85 10.49 -12.29
C ALA A 113 8.89 10.36 -13.40
N LYS A 114 8.54 10.80 -14.61
CA LYS A 114 9.45 10.74 -15.74
C LYS A 114 10.65 11.65 -15.49
N PRO A 115 11.87 11.15 -15.68
CA PRO A 115 13.06 11.97 -15.55
C PRO A 115 13.11 13.04 -16.65
N PRO A 116 13.91 14.09 -16.48
CA PRO A 116 14.18 15.07 -17.52
C PRO A 116 14.67 14.42 -18.82
N ARG A 117 14.50 15.13 -19.93
CA ARG A 117 14.88 14.62 -21.25
C ARG A 117 16.38 14.26 -21.30
N GLY A 118 16.67 13.05 -21.74
CA GLY A 118 18.06 12.54 -21.83
C GLY A 118 18.54 11.78 -20.59
N VAL A 119 17.78 11.76 -19.50
CA VAL A 119 18.09 10.98 -18.30
C VAL A 119 17.39 9.62 -18.35
N LYS A 120 18.12 8.54 -18.05
CA LYS A 120 17.57 7.18 -18.05
C LYS A 120 16.69 6.97 -16.83
N GLN A 121 15.45 6.48 -17.03
CA GLN A 121 14.53 6.16 -15.95
C GLN A 121 15.04 4.97 -15.12
N THR A 122 14.90 5.05 -13.81
CA THR A 122 15.23 3.93 -12.92
C THR A 122 14.22 2.79 -13.05
N GLU A 123 14.68 1.55 -12.98
CA GLU A 123 13.84 0.36 -12.93
C GLU A 123 13.35 0.03 -11.50
N LEU A 124 13.80 0.77 -10.48
CA LEU A 124 13.47 0.50 -9.08
C LEU A 124 11.97 0.53 -8.80
N GLY A 125 11.22 1.43 -9.45
CA GLY A 125 9.76 1.46 -9.35
C GLY A 125 9.11 0.16 -9.84
N LYS A 126 9.61 -0.41 -10.94
CA LYS A 126 9.14 -1.70 -11.47
C LYS A 126 9.49 -2.86 -10.54
N HIS A 127 10.68 -2.84 -9.95
CA HIS A 127 11.08 -3.86 -8.97
C HIS A 127 10.20 -3.79 -7.72
N SER A 128 9.96 -2.59 -7.18
CA SER A 128 9.03 -2.36 -6.06
C SER A 128 7.63 -2.88 -6.38
N GLN A 129 7.11 -2.59 -7.58
CA GLN A 129 5.83 -3.09 -8.04
C GLN A 129 5.77 -4.62 -8.04
N SER A 130 6.78 -5.29 -8.60
CA SER A 130 6.80 -6.75 -8.70
C SER A 130 6.73 -7.41 -7.34
N VAL A 131 7.48 -6.88 -6.36
CA VAL A 131 7.46 -7.42 -4.99
C VAL A 131 6.15 -7.09 -4.28
N LEU A 132 5.60 -5.88 -4.44
CA LEU A 132 4.28 -5.52 -3.90
C LEU A 132 3.15 -6.37 -4.49
N GLN A 133 3.20 -6.69 -5.77
CA GLN A 133 2.23 -7.59 -6.38
C GLN A 133 2.32 -9.01 -5.84
N LEU A 134 3.54 -9.51 -5.57
CA LEU A 134 3.72 -10.81 -4.92
C LEU A 134 3.13 -10.80 -3.50
N LEU A 135 3.41 -9.77 -2.71
CA LEU A 135 2.82 -9.60 -1.37
C LEU A 135 1.30 -9.45 -1.44
N GLY A 136 0.79 -8.64 -2.37
CA GLY A 136 -0.65 -8.49 -2.60
C GLY A 136 -1.32 -9.81 -2.93
N HIS A 137 -0.68 -10.65 -3.74
CA HIS A 137 -1.18 -12.00 -4.05
C HIS A 137 -1.25 -12.89 -2.81
N ILE A 138 -0.24 -12.85 -1.94
CA ILE A 138 -0.25 -13.59 -0.66
C ILE A 138 -1.39 -13.09 0.23
N VAL A 139 -1.52 -11.78 0.39
CA VAL A 139 -2.50 -11.14 1.27
C VAL A 139 -3.94 -11.44 0.83
N THR A 140 -4.23 -11.34 -0.47
CA THR A 140 -5.58 -11.58 -1.02
C THR A 140 -6.03 -13.03 -0.97
N ARG A 141 -5.12 -13.99 -0.79
CA ARG A 141 -5.44 -15.42 -0.72
C ARG A 141 -5.67 -15.95 0.69
N ARG A 142 -5.44 -15.13 1.69
CA ARG A 142 -5.68 -15.52 3.09
C ARG A 142 -7.16 -15.68 3.36
N SER A 143 -7.50 -16.76 4.04
CA SER A 143 -8.86 -17.00 4.53
C SER A 143 -9.18 -16.14 5.75
N ASP A 144 -10.48 -15.97 6.03
CA ASP A 144 -10.97 -15.27 7.23
C ASP A 144 -10.40 -15.88 8.51
N ALA A 145 -10.28 -17.20 8.57
CA ALA A 145 -9.68 -17.90 9.71
C ALA A 145 -8.19 -17.55 9.90
N GLU A 146 -7.43 -17.42 8.82
CA GLU A 146 -6.04 -16.95 8.88
C GLU A 146 -5.97 -15.49 9.30
N TRP A 147 -6.81 -14.63 8.76
CA TRP A 147 -6.90 -13.24 9.18
C TRP A 147 -7.30 -13.09 10.66
N ALA A 148 -8.24 -13.89 11.15
CA ALA A 148 -8.63 -13.87 12.55
C ALA A 148 -7.46 -14.17 13.50
N VAL A 149 -6.53 -15.04 13.07
CA VAL A 149 -5.27 -15.31 13.81
C VAL A 149 -4.31 -14.12 13.68
N LEU A 150 -4.06 -13.63 12.45
CA LEU A 150 -3.05 -12.60 12.18
C LEU A 150 -3.40 -11.26 12.83
N ASP A 151 -4.67 -10.88 12.86
CA ASP A 151 -5.14 -9.63 13.50
C ASP A 151 -4.91 -9.58 15.02
N ARG A 152 -4.64 -10.72 15.63
CA ARG A 152 -4.31 -10.82 17.07
C ARG A 152 -2.82 -10.91 17.36
N LEU A 153 -1.99 -11.01 16.32
CA LEU A 153 -0.55 -11.04 16.49
C LEU A 153 0.02 -9.62 16.56
N VAL A 154 0.94 -9.42 17.47
CA VAL A 154 1.75 -8.22 17.55
C VAL A 154 3.06 -8.50 16.81
N PRO A 155 3.39 -7.76 15.74
CA PRO A 155 4.64 -7.97 15.00
C PRO A 155 5.88 -7.90 15.91
N GLY A 156 6.86 -8.77 15.66
CA GLY A 156 8.11 -8.80 16.43
C GLY A 156 8.04 -9.50 17.81
N VAL A 157 6.84 -9.77 18.34
CA VAL A 157 6.67 -10.46 19.63
C VAL A 157 6.61 -11.97 19.41
N ARG A 158 7.41 -12.73 20.19
CA ARG A 158 7.43 -14.19 20.13
C ARG A 158 6.47 -14.82 21.16
N GLY A 159 6.09 -16.07 20.95
CA GLY A 159 5.35 -16.87 21.94
C GLY A 159 3.86 -16.53 22.09
N GLN A 160 3.28 -15.77 21.17
CA GLN A 160 1.89 -15.32 21.24
C GLN A 160 0.85 -16.41 20.93
N GLN A 161 1.27 -17.55 20.36
CA GLN A 161 0.34 -18.57 19.84
C GLN A 161 -0.63 -19.09 20.90
N ARG A 162 -0.16 -19.24 22.17
CA ARG A 162 -1.03 -19.68 23.28
C ARG A 162 -2.11 -18.65 23.61
N ARG A 163 -1.74 -17.36 23.67
CA ARG A 163 -2.68 -16.26 23.89
C ARG A 163 -3.74 -16.22 22.79
N VAL A 164 -3.30 -16.18 21.53
CA VAL A 164 -4.21 -16.15 20.36
C VAL A 164 -5.10 -17.39 20.31
N ALA A 165 -4.58 -18.57 20.62
CA ALA A 165 -5.34 -19.81 20.70
C ALA A 165 -6.47 -19.72 21.73
N ASN A 166 -6.19 -19.21 22.92
CA ASN A 166 -7.18 -19.02 23.99
C ASN A 166 -8.26 -18.00 23.59
N GLU A 167 -7.85 -16.87 22.99
CA GLU A 167 -8.79 -15.81 22.54
C GLU A 167 -9.73 -16.30 21.44
N LEU A 168 -9.29 -17.19 20.57
CA LEU A 168 -10.06 -17.70 19.43
C LEU A 168 -10.75 -19.06 19.70
N GLY A 169 -10.55 -19.66 20.87
CA GLY A 169 -11.03 -21.01 21.14
C GLY A 169 -10.40 -22.09 20.25
N MET A 170 -9.15 -21.88 19.82
CA MET A 170 -8.40 -22.76 18.91
C MET A 170 -7.29 -23.51 19.65
N THR A 171 -6.72 -24.52 19.01
CA THR A 171 -5.48 -25.15 19.52
C THR A 171 -4.25 -24.33 19.12
N VAL A 172 -3.18 -24.38 19.93
CA VAL A 172 -1.90 -23.76 19.59
C VAL A 172 -1.33 -24.26 18.26
N GLN A 173 -1.56 -25.53 17.97
CA GLN A 173 -1.17 -26.12 16.67
C GLN A 173 -1.92 -25.50 15.49
N ALA A 174 -3.24 -25.26 15.63
CA ALA A 174 -4.05 -24.60 14.60
C ALA A 174 -3.56 -23.17 14.34
N VAL A 175 -3.26 -22.39 15.38
CA VAL A 175 -2.66 -21.07 15.26
C VAL A 175 -1.31 -21.13 14.54
N SER A 176 -0.43 -22.03 14.92
CA SER A 176 0.88 -22.21 14.26
C SER A 176 0.73 -22.60 12.77
N GLN A 177 -0.23 -23.44 12.43
CA GLN A 177 -0.50 -23.81 11.05
C GLN A 177 -1.08 -22.64 10.24
N ALA A 178 -1.97 -21.83 10.81
CA ALA A 178 -2.49 -20.63 10.17
C ALA A 178 -1.36 -19.63 9.87
N MET A 179 -0.46 -19.37 10.83
CA MET A 179 0.72 -18.52 10.62
C MET A 179 1.63 -19.02 9.49
N LYS A 180 1.86 -20.35 9.42
CA LYS A 180 2.70 -20.94 8.37
C LYS A 180 2.04 -20.81 6.99
N ARG A 181 0.77 -21.22 6.87
CA ARG A 181 0.04 -21.17 5.58
C ARG A 181 -0.14 -19.76 5.07
N SER A 182 -0.36 -18.79 5.95
CA SER A 182 -0.51 -17.38 5.60
C SER A 182 0.80 -16.69 5.18
N LEU A 183 1.94 -17.39 5.30
CA LEU A 183 3.28 -16.83 5.06
C LEU A 183 3.56 -15.57 5.89
N TYR A 184 3.00 -15.48 7.11
CA TYR A 184 3.04 -14.27 7.95
C TYR A 184 4.47 -13.74 8.17
N THR A 185 5.39 -14.61 8.59
CA THR A 185 6.77 -14.23 8.87
C THR A 185 7.49 -13.75 7.60
N THR A 186 7.39 -14.53 6.52
CA THR A 186 8.01 -14.21 5.23
C THR A 186 7.48 -12.89 4.67
N GLU A 187 6.17 -12.66 4.76
CA GLU A 187 5.56 -11.42 4.30
C GLU A 187 6.12 -10.21 5.07
N HIS A 188 6.27 -10.31 6.40
CA HIS A 188 6.85 -9.23 7.20
C HIS A 188 8.31 -8.93 6.83
N GLU A 189 9.13 -9.95 6.61
CA GLU A 189 10.52 -9.79 6.18
C GLU A 189 10.62 -9.14 4.80
N VAL A 190 9.74 -9.53 3.87
CA VAL A 190 9.72 -8.96 2.51
C VAL A 190 9.20 -7.52 2.50
N ARG A 191 8.36 -7.10 3.45
CA ARG A 191 7.93 -5.69 3.57
C ARG A 191 9.13 -4.75 3.70
N ASP A 192 10.13 -5.10 4.48
CA ASP A 192 11.33 -4.28 4.66
C ASP A 192 12.13 -4.14 3.35
N ALA A 193 12.22 -5.22 2.56
CA ALA A 193 12.84 -5.16 1.24
C ALA A 193 12.09 -4.23 0.28
N VAL A 194 10.76 -4.25 0.30
CA VAL A 194 9.94 -3.32 -0.52
C VAL A 194 10.13 -1.87 -0.09
N ARG A 195 10.16 -1.61 1.22
CA ARG A 195 10.41 -0.27 1.76
C ARG A 195 11.74 0.27 1.24
N LEU A 196 12.80 -0.53 1.33
CA LEU A 196 14.12 -0.15 0.82
C LEU A 196 14.11 0.14 -0.69
N LEU A 197 13.42 -0.69 -1.49
CA LEU A 197 13.30 -0.47 -2.93
C LEU A 197 12.54 0.82 -3.26
N LEU A 198 11.47 1.13 -2.53
CA LEU A 198 10.70 2.36 -2.70
C LEU A 198 11.54 3.59 -2.30
N ASP A 199 12.22 3.55 -1.16
CA ASP A 199 13.08 4.64 -0.71
C ASP A 199 14.23 4.90 -1.71
N GLN A 200 14.84 3.85 -2.27
CA GLN A 200 15.85 4.00 -3.32
C GLN A 200 15.25 4.55 -4.62
N ALA A 201 14.03 4.17 -4.97
CA ALA A 201 13.35 4.71 -6.15
C ALA A 201 13.05 6.21 -5.98
N ASP A 202 12.63 6.63 -4.80
CA ASP A 202 12.36 8.03 -4.48
C ASP A 202 13.65 8.86 -4.55
N ALA A 203 14.71 8.42 -3.90
CA ALA A 203 16.01 9.08 -3.94
C ALA A 203 16.55 9.21 -5.39
N ALA A 204 16.35 8.19 -6.23
CA ALA A 204 16.76 8.24 -7.62
C ALA A 204 15.97 9.28 -8.44
N VAL A 205 14.67 9.47 -8.16
CA VAL A 205 13.84 10.49 -8.81
C VAL A 205 14.29 11.89 -8.39
N ASP A 206 14.58 12.10 -7.10
CA ASP A 206 15.03 13.40 -6.58
C ASP A 206 16.39 13.82 -7.18
N ILE A 207 17.35 12.91 -7.27
CA ILE A 207 18.65 13.16 -7.93
C ILE A 207 18.46 13.55 -9.40
N GLN A 208 17.59 12.83 -10.12
CA GLN A 208 17.31 13.10 -11.53
C GLN A 208 16.63 14.46 -11.74
N SER A 209 15.78 14.88 -10.81
CA SER A 209 15.11 16.19 -10.86
C SER A 209 16.09 17.34 -10.65
N ASN A 210 17.08 17.16 -9.76
CA ASN A 210 18.08 18.17 -9.43
C ASN A 210 19.23 18.26 -10.47
N SER A 211 19.47 17.20 -11.24
CA SER A 211 20.52 17.17 -12.27
C SER A 211 20.13 17.84 -13.59
N GLY A 212 18.89 18.28 -13.72
CA GLY A 212 18.33 18.93 -14.90
C GLY A 212 18.29 20.47 -14.84
N LEU A 213 18.90 21.08 -13.80
CA LEU A 213 19.15 22.52 -13.66
C LEU A 213 20.59 22.85 -14.06
#